data_97f614b2f62aeb4975b9bbc68d75dc7f
#
_entry.id   97f614b2f62aeb4975b9bbc68d75dc7f
#
_cell.length_a   1.000
_cell.length_b   1.000
_cell.length_c   1.000
_cell.angle_alpha   90.00
_cell.angle_beta   90.00
_cell.angle_gamma   90.00
#
_symmetry.space_group_name_H-M   'P 1'
#
loop_
_entity.id
_entity.type
_entity.pdbx_description
1 polymer ?
#
loop_
_entity_poly.entity_id
_entity_poly.type
_entity_poly.pdbx_seq_one_letter_code
_entity_poly.pdbx_strand_id
1 'polypeptide(L)'
;MSGNNIIGEAAIRAGCRFYAGYPITPQNELTEYMAEHIRKAEGGVFIQSESEIAAINMIAGASATGTRVMTSSSSPGIDLKQEGISSMAACELPGVIVNIMRGGPGLGNIRPSQGDYFQATRGGGHGDYRTIVMAPATGQELADLTMDAFDLADKYRTPVMILADGMMGQMMEPVIFKK
;
A
#
# COMPACT_ATOMS: atom_id res chain seq x y z
N MET A 1 10.83 -11.96 -9.33
CA MET A 1 10.15 -10.66 -9.58
C MET A 1 10.80 -9.62 -8.66
N SER A 2 10.74 -8.33 -9.01
CA SER A 2 11.11 -7.28 -8.05
C SER A 2 10.07 -7.18 -6.94
N GLY A 3 10.46 -6.67 -5.76
CA GLY A 3 9.53 -6.54 -4.63
C GLY A 3 8.30 -5.70 -4.96
N ASN A 4 8.47 -4.59 -5.67
CA ASN A 4 7.35 -3.77 -6.14
C ASN A 4 6.35 -4.58 -6.97
N ASN A 5 6.84 -5.40 -7.92
CA ASN A 5 5.98 -6.24 -8.74
C ASN A 5 5.35 -7.41 -7.96
N ILE A 6 6.07 -7.94 -6.95
CA ILE A 6 5.54 -8.99 -6.06
C ILE A 6 4.30 -8.47 -5.32
N ILE A 7 4.36 -7.25 -4.77
CA ILE A 7 3.22 -6.62 -4.10
C ILE A 7 2.04 -6.48 -5.05
N GLY A 8 2.28 -5.99 -6.27
CA GLY A 8 1.22 -5.80 -7.27
C GLY A 8 0.52 -7.11 -7.64
N GLU A 9 1.28 -8.17 -7.91
CA GLU A 9 0.75 -9.49 -8.23
C GLU A 9 -0.01 -10.10 -7.05
N ALA A 10 0.58 -10.02 -5.84
CA ALA A 10 -0.05 -10.52 -4.62
C ALA A 10 -1.40 -9.81 -4.35
N ALA A 11 -1.46 -8.49 -4.54
CA ALA A 11 -2.68 -7.72 -4.37
C ALA A 11 -3.78 -8.16 -5.35
N ILE A 12 -3.46 -8.34 -6.63
CA ILE A 12 -4.43 -8.78 -7.64
C ILE A 12 -4.96 -10.18 -7.30
N ARG A 13 -4.08 -11.10 -6.90
CA ARG A 13 -4.45 -12.46 -6.46
C ARG A 13 -5.30 -12.47 -5.20
N ALA A 14 -5.01 -11.56 -4.27
CA ALA A 14 -5.83 -11.35 -3.07
C ALA A 14 -7.19 -10.70 -3.35
N GLY A 15 -7.53 -10.45 -4.60
CA GLY A 15 -8.84 -9.88 -4.97
C GLY A 15 -8.90 -8.35 -4.94
N CYS A 16 -7.77 -7.65 -4.92
CA CYS A 16 -7.77 -6.21 -5.14
C CYS A 16 -8.39 -5.87 -6.50
N ARG A 17 -9.39 -4.98 -6.51
CA ARG A 17 -10.10 -4.58 -7.73
C ARG A 17 -10.09 -3.08 -7.97
N PHE A 18 -9.63 -2.29 -7.02
CA PHE A 18 -9.46 -0.86 -7.20
C PHE A 18 -8.11 -0.41 -6.66
N TYR A 19 -7.33 0.21 -7.51
CA TYR A 19 -6.06 0.85 -7.15
C TYR A 19 -6.08 2.31 -7.58
N ALA A 20 -5.73 3.20 -6.65
CA ALA A 20 -5.46 4.60 -6.94
C ALA A 20 -4.10 4.98 -6.36
N GLY A 21 -3.25 5.64 -7.16
CA GLY A 21 -1.92 6.03 -6.73
C GLY A 21 -1.38 7.25 -7.46
N TYR A 22 -0.35 7.85 -6.89
CA TYR A 22 0.42 8.94 -7.47
C TYR A 22 1.89 8.53 -7.57
N PRO A 23 2.57 8.80 -8.69
CA PRO A 23 3.96 8.37 -8.90
C PRO A 23 4.91 8.96 -7.88
N ILE A 24 5.72 8.13 -7.24
CA ILE A 24 6.80 8.53 -6.32
C ILE A 24 7.86 7.42 -6.24
N THR A 25 9.13 7.80 -6.36
CA THR A 25 10.25 6.87 -6.19
C THR A 25 10.43 6.53 -4.69
N PRO A 26 10.68 5.23 -4.30
CA PRO A 26 11.04 4.09 -5.15
C PRO A 26 9.91 3.08 -5.40
N GLN A 27 8.64 3.49 -5.40
CA GLN A 27 7.49 2.58 -5.60
C GLN A 27 6.89 2.62 -7.03
N ASN A 28 7.49 3.32 -7.97
CA ASN A 28 6.91 3.52 -9.30
C ASN A 28 6.57 2.22 -10.01
N GLU A 29 7.44 1.21 -9.93
CA GLU A 29 7.24 -0.08 -10.57
C GLU A 29 6.00 -0.82 -10.04
N LEU A 30 5.62 -0.58 -8.77
CA LEU A 30 4.35 -1.10 -8.24
C LEU A 30 3.15 -0.42 -8.93
N THR A 31 3.19 0.90 -9.08
CA THR A 31 2.14 1.64 -9.79
C THR A 31 2.04 1.21 -11.26
N GLU A 32 3.18 1.05 -11.93
CA GLU A 32 3.27 0.58 -13.32
C GLU A 32 2.70 -0.85 -13.46
N TYR A 33 3.09 -1.73 -12.53
CA TYR A 33 2.56 -3.10 -12.50
C TYR A 33 1.04 -3.12 -12.35
N MET A 34 0.50 -2.33 -11.42
CA MET A 34 -0.94 -2.22 -11.24
C MET A 34 -1.64 -1.64 -12.46
N ALA A 35 -1.06 -0.62 -13.11
CA ALA A 35 -1.62 -0.03 -14.34
C ALA A 35 -1.76 -1.04 -15.47
N GLU A 36 -0.78 -1.94 -15.62
CA GLU A 36 -0.76 -2.94 -16.68
C GLU A 36 -1.65 -4.15 -16.37
N HIS A 37 -1.71 -4.59 -15.10
CA HIS A 37 -2.22 -5.93 -14.77
C HIS A 37 -3.59 -5.93 -14.11
N ILE A 38 -3.95 -4.93 -13.28
CA ILE A 38 -5.22 -4.98 -12.54
C ILE A 38 -6.43 -5.03 -13.48
N ARG A 39 -6.35 -4.36 -14.64
CA ARG A 39 -7.42 -4.35 -15.65
C ARG A 39 -7.64 -5.70 -16.35
N LYS A 40 -6.69 -6.64 -16.23
CA LYS A 40 -6.83 -8.00 -16.72
C LYS A 40 -7.69 -8.86 -15.79
N ALA A 41 -7.86 -8.44 -14.54
CA ALA A 41 -8.79 -9.06 -13.61
C ALA A 41 -10.20 -8.46 -13.79
N GLU A 42 -11.22 -9.30 -13.76
CA GLU A 42 -12.62 -8.85 -13.91
C GLU A 42 -12.98 -7.82 -12.84
N GLY A 43 -13.50 -6.68 -13.27
CA GLY A 43 -13.83 -5.56 -12.39
C GLY A 43 -12.64 -4.73 -11.91
N GLY A 44 -11.43 -5.01 -12.41
CA GLY A 44 -10.23 -4.30 -12.01
C GLY A 44 -10.15 -2.87 -12.56
N VAL A 45 -9.91 -1.90 -11.67
CA VAL A 45 -9.82 -0.46 -11.98
C VAL A 45 -8.48 0.09 -11.51
N PHE A 46 -7.80 0.81 -12.37
CA PHE A 46 -6.60 1.59 -12.07
C PHE A 46 -6.86 3.07 -12.32
N ILE A 47 -6.49 3.90 -11.35
CA ILE A 47 -6.53 5.37 -11.48
C ILE A 47 -5.17 5.95 -11.04
N GLN A 48 -4.55 6.71 -11.92
CA GLN A 48 -3.50 7.63 -11.54
C GLN A 48 -4.14 8.92 -11.05
N SER A 49 -4.04 9.19 -9.74
CA SER A 49 -4.58 10.40 -9.13
C SER A 49 -3.66 11.61 -9.35
N GLU A 50 -4.19 12.81 -9.17
CA GLU A 50 -3.40 14.04 -9.27
C GLU A 50 -2.53 14.30 -8.02
N SER A 51 -2.79 13.57 -6.92
CA SER A 51 -2.03 13.69 -5.67
C SER A 51 -2.23 12.46 -4.78
N GLU A 52 -1.40 12.33 -3.76
CA GLU A 52 -1.55 11.31 -2.72
C GLU A 52 -2.82 11.52 -1.88
N ILE A 53 -3.22 12.77 -1.67
CA ILE A 53 -4.46 13.12 -0.97
C ILE A 53 -5.67 12.61 -1.75
N ALA A 54 -5.70 12.83 -3.07
CA ALA A 54 -6.77 12.28 -3.91
C ALA A 54 -6.77 10.76 -3.91
N ALA A 55 -5.59 10.12 -4.01
CA ALA A 55 -5.48 8.67 -4.03
C ALA A 55 -6.10 8.01 -2.79
N ILE A 56 -5.80 8.52 -1.59
CA ILE A 56 -6.34 7.93 -0.36
C ILE A 56 -7.86 8.13 -0.26
N ASN A 57 -8.38 9.27 -0.68
CA ASN A 57 -9.83 9.52 -0.69
C ASN A 57 -10.57 8.67 -1.74
N MET A 58 -9.94 8.43 -2.90
CA MET A 58 -10.49 7.52 -3.92
C MET A 58 -10.61 6.09 -3.41
N ILE A 59 -9.58 5.56 -2.74
CA ILE A 59 -9.66 4.21 -2.17
C ILE A 59 -10.66 4.15 -1.01
N ALA A 60 -10.79 5.19 -0.20
CA ALA A 60 -11.80 5.25 0.86
C ALA A 60 -13.21 5.16 0.27
N GLY A 61 -13.51 5.93 -0.77
CA GLY A 61 -14.80 5.88 -1.47
C GLY A 61 -15.08 4.52 -2.11
N ALA A 62 -14.09 3.91 -2.77
CA ALA A 62 -14.24 2.58 -3.36
C ALA A 62 -14.39 1.49 -2.29
N SER A 63 -13.66 1.58 -1.17
CA SER A 63 -13.80 0.65 -0.03
C SER A 63 -15.21 0.67 0.56
N ALA A 64 -15.83 1.84 0.64
CA ALA A 64 -17.20 1.99 1.15
C ALA A 64 -18.24 1.22 0.31
N THR A 65 -17.92 0.84 -0.93
CA THR A 65 -18.77 -0.01 -1.78
C THR A 65 -18.55 -1.52 -1.57
N GLY A 66 -17.65 -1.92 -0.68
CA GLY A 66 -17.28 -3.31 -0.43
C GLY A 66 -16.19 -3.84 -1.37
N THR A 67 -15.54 -2.98 -2.14
CA THR A 67 -14.45 -3.37 -3.04
C THR A 67 -13.13 -3.46 -2.27
N ARG A 68 -12.33 -4.52 -2.50
CA ARG A 68 -10.95 -4.59 -2.00
C ARG A 68 -10.09 -3.56 -2.73
N VAL A 69 -9.46 -2.68 -1.97
CA VAL A 69 -8.74 -1.51 -2.48
C VAL A 69 -7.29 -1.48 -2.03
N MET A 70 -6.44 -0.87 -2.85
CA MET A 70 -5.04 -0.61 -2.48
C MET A 70 -4.59 0.77 -2.97
N THR A 71 -3.72 1.40 -2.19
CA THR A 71 -2.87 2.52 -2.64
C THR A 71 -1.45 2.27 -2.21
N SER A 72 -0.50 2.81 -2.96
CA SER A 72 0.91 2.78 -2.58
C SER A 72 1.52 4.18 -2.64
N SER A 73 2.59 4.37 -1.90
CA SER A 73 3.39 5.59 -1.91
C SER A 73 4.76 5.34 -1.28
N SER A 74 5.52 6.39 -1.09
CA SER A 74 6.78 6.40 -0.36
C SER A 74 6.75 7.55 0.65
N SER A 75 7.26 7.32 1.82
CA SER A 75 7.48 8.26 2.94
C SER A 75 6.75 9.63 2.87
N PRO A 76 7.23 10.66 2.11
CA PRO A 76 6.53 11.95 2.09
C PRO A 76 5.13 11.88 1.46
N GLY A 77 4.88 10.93 0.57
CA GLY A 77 3.52 10.71 0.05
C GLY A 77 2.60 10.02 1.07
N ILE A 78 3.17 9.22 1.99
CA ILE A 78 2.41 8.68 3.13
C ILE A 78 2.08 9.78 4.13
N ASP A 79 2.95 10.79 4.31
CA ASP A 79 2.61 11.98 5.12
C ASP A 79 1.30 12.63 4.65
N LEU A 80 1.18 12.83 3.33
CA LEU A 80 -0.02 13.41 2.71
C LEU A 80 -1.28 12.53 2.83
N LYS A 81 -1.12 11.24 3.03
CA LYS A 81 -2.24 10.30 3.20
C LYS A 81 -2.74 10.16 4.64
N GLN A 82 -2.04 10.72 5.63
CA GLN A 82 -2.33 10.45 7.05
C GLN A 82 -3.75 10.85 7.48
N GLU A 83 -4.27 11.96 6.99
CA GLU A 83 -5.67 12.35 7.25
C GLU A 83 -6.65 11.29 6.71
N GLY A 84 -6.46 10.87 5.46
CA GLY A 84 -7.31 9.85 4.85
C GLY A 84 -7.21 8.50 5.54
N ILE A 85 -6.01 8.10 5.99
CA ILE A 85 -5.81 6.86 6.77
C ILE A 85 -6.59 6.92 8.08
N SER A 86 -6.50 8.04 8.82
CA SER A 86 -7.26 8.21 10.07
C SER A 86 -8.77 8.21 9.82
N SER A 87 -9.21 8.83 8.72
CA SER A 87 -10.62 8.85 8.31
C SER A 87 -11.13 7.46 7.94
N MET A 88 -10.34 6.67 7.20
CA MET A 88 -10.69 5.28 6.88
C MET A 88 -10.82 4.43 8.15
N ALA A 89 -9.90 4.60 9.12
CA ALA A 89 -9.97 3.91 10.40
C ALA A 89 -11.22 4.31 11.18
N ALA A 90 -11.56 5.60 11.23
CA ALA A 90 -12.76 6.09 11.92
C ALA A 90 -14.07 5.60 11.28
N CYS A 91 -14.08 5.42 9.95
CA CYS A 91 -15.23 4.90 9.20
C CYS A 91 -15.26 3.38 9.08
N GLU A 92 -14.32 2.68 9.72
CA GLU A 92 -14.17 1.21 9.63
C GLU A 92 -14.06 0.70 8.18
N LEU A 93 -13.35 1.44 7.34
CA LEU A 93 -13.15 1.10 5.92
C LEU A 93 -11.88 0.26 5.73
N PRO A 94 -12.00 -0.99 5.24
CA PRO A 94 -10.84 -1.82 4.94
C PRO A 94 -10.07 -1.29 3.74
N GLY A 95 -8.74 -1.43 3.76
CA GLY A 95 -7.90 -1.10 2.62
C GLY A 95 -6.44 -1.40 2.90
N VAL A 96 -5.67 -1.68 1.85
CA VAL A 96 -4.23 -1.94 1.96
C VAL A 96 -3.46 -0.72 1.49
N ILE A 97 -2.55 -0.27 2.35
CA ILE A 97 -1.68 0.87 2.09
C ILE A 97 -0.25 0.38 2.07
N VAL A 98 0.47 0.65 0.99
CA VAL A 98 1.87 0.23 0.86
C VAL A 98 2.77 1.44 0.99
N ASN A 99 3.72 1.39 1.93
CA ASN A 99 4.79 2.35 2.06
C ASN A 99 6.12 1.70 1.68
N ILE A 100 6.70 2.13 0.56
CA ILE A 100 8.08 1.80 0.17
C ILE A 100 8.97 2.93 0.65
N MET A 101 9.49 2.79 1.87
CA MET A 101 10.19 3.85 2.60
C MET A 101 11.46 4.33 1.89
N ARG A 102 11.72 5.62 2.02
CA ARG A 102 12.95 6.29 1.56
C ARG A 102 13.50 7.24 2.62
N GLY A 103 14.72 7.72 2.40
CA GLY A 103 15.40 8.60 3.34
C GLY A 103 14.73 9.97 3.50
N GLY A 104 14.53 10.40 4.74
CA GLY A 104 14.02 11.71 5.17
C GLY A 104 15.07 12.49 5.98
N PRO A 105 14.66 13.57 6.67
CA PRO A 105 13.29 14.12 6.77
C PRO A 105 12.85 14.95 5.56
N GLY A 106 11.58 15.37 5.56
CA GLY A 106 10.96 16.18 4.53
C GLY A 106 10.85 15.44 3.20
N LEU A 107 11.14 16.11 2.09
CA LEU A 107 11.16 15.45 0.77
C LEU A 107 12.20 14.31 0.73
N GLY A 108 13.29 14.46 1.48
CA GLY A 108 14.33 13.47 1.64
C GLY A 108 15.10 13.15 0.36
N ASN A 109 15.43 11.89 0.21
CA ASN A 109 16.15 11.36 -0.95
C ASN A 109 15.58 9.98 -1.32
N ILE A 110 15.95 9.47 -2.50
CA ILE A 110 15.41 8.20 -3.03
C ILE A 110 16.10 6.93 -2.49
N ARG A 111 17.07 7.08 -1.57
CA ARG A 111 17.78 5.93 -1.01
C ARG A 111 16.89 5.19 0.00
N PRO A 112 17.04 3.86 0.12
CA PRO A 112 16.30 3.07 1.10
C PRO A 112 16.51 3.59 2.54
N SER A 113 15.45 3.58 3.31
CA SER A 113 15.47 3.91 4.74
C SER A 113 14.31 3.23 5.45
N GLN A 114 14.39 3.11 6.77
CA GLN A 114 13.32 2.54 7.61
C GLN A 114 12.87 3.56 8.67
N GLY A 115 12.85 4.85 8.30
CA GLY A 115 12.57 5.96 9.22
C GLY A 115 11.10 6.10 9.63
N ASP A 116 10.16 5.53 8.86
CA ASP A 116 8.71 5.74 9.07
C ASP A 116 8.08 4.73 10.06
N TYR A 117 8.89 3.94 10.75
CA TYR A 117 8.38 2.91 11.66
C TYR A 117 7.42 3.48 12.73
N PHE A 118 7.77 4.59 13.36
CA PHE A 118 6.90 5.18 14.37
C PHE A 118 5.66 5.83 13.77
N GLN A 119 5.76 6.47 12.61
CA GLN A 119 4.60 6.98 11.89
C GLN A 119 3.60 5.86 11.59
N ALA A 120 4.08 4.74 11.06
CA ALA A 120 3.25 3.59 10.73
C ALA A 120 2.60 2.93 11.96
N THR A 121 3.38 2.73 13.04
CA THR A 121 2.96 1.93 14.20
C THR A 121 2.29 2.74 15.31
N ARG A 122 2.51 4.06 15.35
CA ARG A 122 1.96 4.93 16.39
C ARG A 122 0.84 5.84 15.91
N GLY A 123 0.59 5.86 14.58
CA GLY A 123 -0.39 6.73 13.94
C GLY A 123 0.18 8.12 13.65
N GLY A 124 0.06 8.56 12.41
CA GLY A 124 0.52 9.87 11.93
C GLY A 124 -0.62 10.86 11.67
N GLY A 125 -1.87 10.40 11.73
CA GLY A 125 -3.07 11.23 11.55
C GLY A 125 -3.70 11.65 12.87
N HIS A 126 -4.96 12.04 12.82
CA HIS A 126 -5.70 12.53 13.97
C HIS A 126 -6.40 11.40 14.75
N GLY A 127 -6.33 11.45 16.07
CA GLY A 127 -7.09 10.59 16.99
C GLY A 127 -6.36 9.34 17.45
N ASP A 128 -7.07 8.49 18.18
CA ASP A 128 -6.53 7.31 18.88
C ASP A 128 -6.65 6.01 18.07
N TYR A 129 -6.58 6.11 16.75
CA TYR A 129 -6.63 4.92 15.88
C TYR A 129 -5.32 4.13 15.89
N ARG A 130 -5.41 2.88 15.49
CA ARG A 130 -4.25 2.02 15.19
C ARG A 130 -4.48 1.32 13.86
N THR A 131 -3.41 1.13 13.12
CA THR A 131 -3.41 0.31 11.91
C THR A 131 -2.65 -0.99 12.17
N ILE A 132 -3.01 -2.05 11.45
CA ILE A 132 -2.18 -3.25 11.39
C ILE A 132 -1.01 -2.95 10.47
N VAL A 133 0.22 -3.17 10.95
CA VAL A 133 1.44 -2.92 10.17
C VAL A 133 2.21 -4.21 10.01
N MET A 134 2.54 -4.56 8.77
CA MET A 134 3.24 -5.77 8.40
C MET A 134 4.53 -5.40 7.67
N ALA A 135 5.68 -5.85 8.19
CA ALA A 135 7.00 -5.54 7.67
C ALA A 135 7.69 -6.81 7.17
N PRO A 136 7.67 -7.09 5.87
CA PRO A 136 8.33 -8.26 5.28
C PRO A 136 9.85 -8.12 5.31
N ALA A 137 10.57 -9.25 5.43
CA ALA A 137 12.02 -9.34 5.37
C ALA A 137 12.53 -10.07 4.10
N THR A 138 11.64 -10.73 3.35
CA THR A 138 11.97 -11.47 2.11
C THR A 138 10.90 -11.23 1.06
N GLY A 139 11.21 -11.52 -0.22
CA GLY A 139 10.21 -11.45 -1.30
C GLY A 139 9.05 -12.41 -1.08
N GLN A 140 9.29 -13.60 -0.48
CA GLN A 140 8.20 -14.53 -0.16
C GLN A 140 7.28 -13.96 0.93
N GLU A 141 7.84 -13.41 2.01
CA GLU A 141 7.03 -12.73 3.03
C GLU A 141 6.28 -11.54 2.45
N LEU A 142 6.90 -10.79 1.54
CA LEU A 142 6.25 -9.67 0.85
C LEU A 142 5.00 -10.12 0.10
N ALA A 143 5.07 -11.27 -0.60
CA ALA A 143 3.92 -11.86 -1.27
C ALA A 143 2.85 -12.32 -0.27
N ASP A 144 3.25 -13.12 0.73
CA ASP A 144 2.32 -13.71 1.68
C ASP A 144 1.63 -12.65 2.54
N LEU A 145 2.39 -11.73 3.12
CA LEU A 145 1.86 -10.66 3.97
C LEU A 145 0.98 -9.67 3.19
N THR A 146 1.30 -9.41 1.91
CA THR A 146 0.42 -8.57 1.08
C THR A 146 -0.94 -9.24 0.85
N MET A 147 -0.97 -10.56 0.60
CA MET A 147 -2.23 -11.29 0.47
C MET A 147 -3.00 -11.30 1.79
N ASP A 148 -2.33 -11.61 2.90
CA ASP A 148 -2.94 -11.66 4.23
C ASP A 148 -3.46 -10.27 4.68
N ALA A 149 -2.84 -9.18 4.20
CA ALA A 149 -3.26 -7.81 4.53
C ALA A 149 -4.70 -7.50 4.10
N PHE A 150 -5.14 -8.00 2.95
CA PHE A 150 -6.53 -7.80 2.49
C PHE A 150 -7.52 -8.54 3.39
N ASP A 151 -7.20 -9.78 3.77
CA ASP A 151 -8.07 -10.56 4.66
C ASP A 151 -8.14 -9.96 6.06
N LEU A 152 -7.02 -9.44 6.57
CA LEU A 152 -6.97 -8.74 7.86
C LEU A 152 -7.73 -7.40 7.82
N ALA A 153 -7.59 -6.64 6.73
CA ALA A 153 -8.33 -5.39 6.55
C ALA A 153 -9.85 -5.64 6.58
N ASP A 154 -10.33 -6.63 5.83
CA ASP A 154 -11.74 -7.00 5.81
C ASP A 154 -12.22 -7.52 7.17
N LYS A 155 -11.44 -8.39 7.81
CA LYS A 155 -11.79 -9.01 9.10
C LYS A 155 -11.92 -8.00 10.22
N TYR A 156 -10.99 -7.05 10.29
CA TYR A 156 -10.94 -6.07 11.38
C TYR A 156 -11.52 -4.71 11.01
N ARG A 157 -11.94 -4.54 9.75
CA ARG A 157 -12.53 -3.31 9.21
C ARG A 157 -11.66 -2.09 9.52
N THR A 158 -10.39 -2.19 9.12
CA THR A 158 -9.39 -1.15 9.37
C THR A 158 -8.35 -1.14 8.25
N PRO A 159 -7.70 0.00 7.97
CA PRO A 159 -6.55 0.02 7.09
C PRO A 159 -5.42 -0.90 7.58
N VAL A 160 -4.77 -1.61 6.66
CA VAL A 160 -3.57 -2.41 6.91
C VAL A 160 -2.43 -1.82 6.10
N MET A 161 -1.26 -1.66 6.71
CA MET A 161 -0.08 -1.13 6.03
C MET A 161 0.97 -2.22 5.81
N ILE A 162 1.43 -2.34 4.56
CA ILE A 162 2.67 -3.03 4.21
C ILE A 162 3.79 -2.00 4.29
N LEU A 163 4.74 -2.24 5.18
CA LEU A 163 5.87 -1.35 5.45
C LEU A 163 7.16 -2.00 4.95
N ALA A 164 7.60 -1.62 3.76
CA ALA A 164 8.84 -2.06 3.14
C ALA A 164 9.74 -0.85 2.86
N ASP A 165 10.94 -1.08 2.38
CA ASP A 165 11.84 0.00 1.97
C ASP A 165 12.25 -0.13 0.50
N GLY A 166 12.97 0.88 0.00
CA GLY A 166 13.40 0.91 -1.40
C GLY A 166 14.31 -0.25 -1.80
N MET A 167 15.07 -0.85 -0.86
CA MET A 167 15.86 -2.03 -1.16
C MET A 167 14.95 -3.25 -1.39
N MET A 168 14.01 -3.48 -0.49
CA MET A 168 13.02 -4.54 -0.63
C MET A 168 12.19 -4.38 -1.91
N GLY A 169 11.78 -3.15 -2.25
CA GLY A 169 11.00 -2.86 -3.45
C GLY A 169 11.75 -3.17 -4.75
N GLN A 170 13.06 -2.95 -4.79
CA GLN A 170 13.90 -3.14 -5.99
C GLN A 170 14.56 -4.52 -6.08
N MET A 171 14.76 -5.20 -4.96
CA MET A 171 15.42 -6.49 -4.91
C MET A 171 14.62 -7.55 -5.66
N MET A 172 15.31 -8.41 -6.41
CA MET A 172 14.69 -9.49 -7.16
C MET A 172 14.83 -10.82 -6.44
N GLU A 173 13.69 -11.46 -6.16
CA GLU A 173 13.66 -12.79 -5.55
C GLU A 173 12.69 -13.73 -6.28
N PRO A 174 12.93 -15.05 -6.24
CA PRO A 174 11.94 -16.03 -6.61
C PRO A 174 10.85 -16.09 -5.55
N VAL A 175 9.58 -16.17 -5.98
CA VAL A 175 8.42 -16.27 -5.07
C VAL A 175 7.42 -17.29 -5.59
N ILE A 176 6.70 -17.92 -4.67
CA ILE A 176 5.58 -18.80 -4.95
C ILE A 176 4.32 -18.16 -4.34
N PHE A 177 3.37 -17.82 -5.20
CA PHE A 177 2.10 -17.28 -4.72
C PHE A 177 1.16 -18.40 -4.26
N LYS A 178 0.51 -18.21 -3.12
CA LYS A 178 -0.60 -19.06 -2.69
C LYS A 178 -1.71 -19.03 -3.76
N LYS A 179 -2.42 -20.14 -3.93
CA LYS A 179 -3.54 -20.26 -4.88
C LYS A 179 -4.79 -19.62 -4.31
#